data_ae3ae6d5c0f7eb95a7701c55dde0f588
#
_entry.id   ae3ae6d5c0f7eb95a7701c55dde0f588
#
_cell.length_a   1.000
_cell.length_b   1.000
_cell.length_c   1.000
_cell.angle_alpha   90.00
_cell.angle_beta   90.00
_cell.angle_gamma   90.00
#
_symmetry.space_group_name_H-M   'P 1'
#
loop_
_entity.id
_entity.type
_entity.pdbx_description
1 polymer ?
#
loop_
_entity_poly.entity_id
_entity_poly.type
_entity_poly.pdbx_seq_one_letter_code
_entity_poly.pdbx_strand_id
1 'polypeptide(L)'
;MRNENLSLNKIIDFKKWNNLQDYLSLVTKMAIVIVDYKGNPVTKHSRCHKFCELVRGNSKLSKYCEKCDSRGGLEAVRMNKPYIYLCHYNIVDVAIPIIIDEKYIGAIMAGQVRIDDYKSTDMLEQILKVPDKVLEQDDISNKLNEYYNDLPVLSYKEVEDTSNMLFLLSNYIVEEALNKNLILEMYEKTMKNGIEIDNKTFNGYSIKNIENVKKEISNAIVSRYITYDNKKDVEEIKVSKTLKPAIEYIYNNKSENISMDKMAKLCHVSTSYFSRLFSKEIGENFSTYISKLKIKWAKALLEETEMTINEISDELGFSESGYFIKIFKKYEGVTPNLYKKHLR
;
A
#
# COMPACT_ATOMS: atom_id res chain seq x y z
N MET A 1 -6.63 20.77 -2.69
CA MET A 1 -6.49 19.31 -2.87
C MET A 1 -7.86 18.76 -3.17
N ARG A 2 -8.10 18.27 -4.39
CA ARG A 2 -9.42 17.85 -4.85
C ARG A 2 -9.78 16.53 -4.19
N ASN A 3 -10.91 16.52 -3.47
CA ASN A 3 -11.63 15.30 -3.08
C ASN A 3 -12.16 14.60 -4.36
N GLU A 4 -11.29 13.98 -5.13
CA GLU A 4 -11.76 13.01 -6.10
C GLU A 4 -12.14 11.75 -5.32
N ASN A 5 -13.42 11.39 -5.40
CA ASN A 5 -13.94 10.15 -4.85
C ASN A 5 -13.09 8.98 -5.37
N LEU A 6 -12.20 8.45 -4.53
CA LEU A 6 -11.48 7.22 -4.77
C LEU A 6 -12.53 6.10 -4.87
N SER A 7 -12.77 5.62 -6.08
CA SER A 7 -13.72 4.53 -6.35
C SER A 7 -12.93 3.27 -6.72
N LEU A 8 -13.42 2.10 -6.31
CA LEU A 8 -12.78 0.79 -6.56
C LEU A 8 -12.40 0.56 -8.02
N ASN A 9 -13.22 1.04 -8.96
CA ASN A 9 -12.98 0.90 -10.40
C ASN A 9 -11.80 1.74 -10.95
N LYS A 10 -11.36 2.77 -10.22
CA LYS A 10 -10.15 3.53 -10.58
C LYS A 10 -8.85 2.83 -10.14
N ILE A 11 -8.96 1.89 -9.22
CA ILE A 11 -7.82 1.25 -8.55
C ILE A 11 -7.67 -0.18 -9.02
N ILE A 12 -8.79 -0.91 -9.09
CA ILE A 12 -8.82 -2.33 -9.50
C ILE A 12 -9.33 -2.42 -10.92
N ASP A 13 -8.53 -3.01 -11.80
CA ASP A 13 -8.98 -3.46 -13.12
C ASP A 13 -9.89 -4.67 -12.95
N PHE A 14 -11.20 -4.44 -12.91
CA PHE A 14 -12.18 -5.51 -12.67
C PHE A 14 -12.13 -6.63 -13.71
N LYS A 15 -11.70 -6.36 -14.94
CA LYS A 15 -11.57 -7.42 -15.95
C LYS A 15 -10.46 -8.41 -15.58
N LYS A 16 -9.32 -7.89 -15.16
CA LYS A 16 -8.20 -8.74 -14.69
C LYS A 16 -8.51 -9.37 -13.34
N TRP A 17 -9.16 -8.62 -12.45
CA TRP A 17 -9.58 -9.12 -11.15
C TRP A 17 -10.55 -10.27 -11.27
N ASN A 18 -11.59 -10.19 -12.11
CA ASN A 18 -12.58 -11.26 -12.26
C ASN A 18 -11.92 -12.60 -12.67
N ASN A 19 -10.95 -12.56 -13.57
CA ASN A 19 -10.20 -13.77 -13.94
C ASN A 19 -9.43 -14.34 -12.74
N LEU A 20 -8.75 -13.51 -11.97
CA LEU A 20 -8.02 -13.92 -10.77
C LEU A 20 -9.00 -14.46 -9.71
N GLN A 21 -10.10 -13.76 -9.48
CA GLN A 21 -11.16 -14.11 -8.55
C GLN A 21 -11.74 -15.49 -8.84
N ASP A 22 -11.97 -15.82 -10.13
CA ASP A 22 -12.49 -17.14 -10.54
C ASP A 22 -11.51 -18.26 -10.16
N TYR A 23 -10.21 -18.09 -10.42
CA TYR A 23 -9.21 -19.10 -10.04
C TYR A 23 -9.00 -19.18 -8.52
N LEU A 24 -9.00 -18.05 -7.81
CA LEU A 24 -8.93 -18.04 -6.35
C LEU A 24 -10.11 -18.81 -5.75
N SER A 25 -11.32 -18.54 -6.24
CA SER A 25 -12.52 -19.23 -5.81
C SER A 25 -12.49 -20.74 -6.11
N LEU A 26 -11.90 -21.13 -7.24
CA LEU A 26 -11.73 -22.54 -7.60
C LEU A 26 -10.79 -23.27 -6.62
N VAL A 27 -9.66 -22.65 -6.30
CA VAL A 27 -8.61 -23.27 -5.45
C VAL A 27 -9.04 -23.28 -3.98
N THR A 28 -9.65 -22.22 -3.50
CA THR A 28 -10.06 -22.09 -2.08
C THR A 28 -11.39 -22.78 -1.76
N LYS A 29 -12.16 -23.17 -2.78
CA LYS A 29 -13.53 -23.69 -2.66
C LYS A 29 -14.52 -22.69 -2.04
N MET A 30 -14.14 -21.44 -1.90
CA MET A 30 -14.95 -20.35 -1.34
C MET A 30 -15.50 -19.49 -2.48
N ALA A 31 -16.76 -19.07 -2.38
CA ALA A 31 -17.27 -18.04 -3.27
C ALA A 31 -16.60 -16.70 -2.94
N ILE A 32 -16.24 -15.93 -3.97
CA ILE A 32 -15.56 -14.64 -3.79
C ILE A 32 -16.30 -13.56 -4.57
N VAL A 33 -16.42 -12.35 -3.94
CA VAL A 33 -16.99 -11.15 -4.57
C VAL A 33 -16.34 -9.91 -3.96
N ILE A 34 -16.21 -8.82 -4.73
CA ILE A 34 -15.92 -7.50 -4.16
C ILE A 34 -17.22 -6.76 -3.95
N VAL A 35 -17.34 -6.15 -2.79
CA VAL A 35 -18.46 -5.26 -2.42
C VAL A 35 -17.95 -3.84 -2.14
N ASP A 36 -18.81 -2.85 -2.34
CA ASP A 36 -18.56 -1.48 -1.92
C ASP A 36 -18.71 -1.35 -0.38
N TYR A 37 -18.43 -0.16 0.14
CA TYR A 37 -18.55 0.13 1.59
C TYR A 37 -19.98 -0.01 2.14
N LYS A 38 -20.99 -0.13 1.28
CA LYS A 38 -22.39 -0.38 1.66
C LYS A 38 -22.77 -1.85 1.62
N GLY A 39 -21.88 -2.72 1.14
CA GLY A 39 -22.13 -4.15 0.95
C GLY A 39 -22.75 -4.50 -0.40
N ASN A 40 -22.86 -3.55 -1.35
CA ASN A 40 -23.36 -3.85 -2.66
C ASN A 40 -22.27 -4.53 -3.52
N PRO A 41 -22.58 -5.64 -4.22
CA PRO A 41 -21.63 -6.29 -5.09
C PRO A 41 -21.15 -5.36 -6.23
N VAL A 42 -19.82 -5.25 -6.38
CA VAL A 42 -19.15 -4.48 -7.46
C VAL A 42 -18.66 -5.41 -8.56
N THR A 43 -18.30 -6.64 -8.20
CA THR A 43 -17.98 -7.72 -9.15
C THR A 43 -19.06 -8.77 -9.15
N LYS A 44 -19.02 -9.68 -10.16
CA LYS A 44 -19.86 -10.87 -10.12
C LYS A 44 -19.30 -11.86 -9.10
N HIS A 45 -20.16 -12.58 -8.40
CA HIS A 45 -19.71 -13.68 -7.55
C HIS A 45 -19.03 -14.76 -8.38
N SER A 46 -17.84 -15.16 -7.98
CA SER A 46 -17.20 -16.37 -8.49
C SER A 46 -17.65 -17.55 -7.63
N ARG A 47 -18.17 -18.59 -8.27
CA ARG A 47 -18.69 -19.82 -7.63
C ARG A 47 -19.76 -19.55 -6.55
N CYS A 48 -20.69 -18.62 -6.80
CA CYS A 48 -21.82 -18.42 -5.91
C CYS A 48 -22.56 -19.74 -5.72
N HIS A 49 -22.78 -20.15 -4.47
CA HIS A 49 -23.48 -21.38 -4.18
C HIS A 49 -24.99 -21.23 -4.41
N LYS A 50 -25.68 -22.29 -4.85
CA LYS A 50 -27.13 -22.29 -5.15
C LYS A 50 -27.97 -21.72 -4.00
N PHE A 51 -27.59 -22.01 -2.75
CA PHE A 51 -28.23 -21.42 -1.57
C PHE A 51 -28.19 -19.90 -1.62
N CYS A 52 -27.01 -19.33 -1.78
CA CYS A 52 -26.80 -17.87 -1.78
C CYS A 52 -27.35 -17.24 -3.06
N GLU A 53 -27.32 -17.92 -4.20
CA GLU A 53 -27.97 -17.44 -5.43
C GLU A 53 -29.50 -17.27 -5.22
N LEU A 54 -30.13 -18.25 -4.58
CA LEU A 54 -31.56 -18.21 -4.29
C LEU A 54 -31.91 -17.08 -3.30
N VAL A 55 -31.11 -16.92 -2.24
CA VAL A 55 -31.30 -15.85 -1.23
C VAL A 55 -31.06 -14.47 -1.85
N ARG A 56 -29.94 -14.29 -2.56
CA ARG A 56 -29.59 -13.00 -3.21
C ARG A 56 -30.49 -12.67 -4.38
N GLY A 57 -31.10 -13.65 -5.03
CA GLY A 57 -32.13 -13.46 -6.06
C GLY A 57 -33.49 -12.98 -5.54
N ASN A 58 -33.74 -13.11 -4.24
CA ASN A 58 -34.96 -12.63 -3.61
C ASN A 58 -34.77 -11.18 -3.12
N SER A 59 -35.57 -10.25 -3.64
CA SER A 59 -35.44 -8.80 -3.34
C SER A 59 -35.62 -8.40 -1.88
N LYS A 60 -36.28 -9.22 -1.06
CA LYS A 60 -36.43 -8.99 0.37
C LYS A 60 -35.25 -9.55 1.14
N LEU A 61 -34.74 -10.73 0.77
CA LEU A 61 -33.69 -11.44 1.47
C LEU A 61 -32.29 -10.89 1.11
N SER A 62 -32.08 -10.45 -0.14
CA SER A 62 -30.80 -9.87 -0.59
C SER A 62 -30.33 -8.70 0.27
N LYS A 63 -31.25 -7.89 0.78
CA LYS A 63 -30.95 -6.76 1.67
C LYS A 63 -30.28 -7.18 2.98
N TYR A 64 -30.56 -8.38 3.46
CA TYR A 64 -29.89 -8.91 4.66
C TYR A 64 -28.47 -9.39 4.33
N CYS A 65 -28.24 -9.94 3.11
CA CYS A 65 -26.90 -10.25 2.63
C CYS A 65 -26.05 -8.97 2.56
N GLU A 66 -26.54 -7.92 1.91
CA GLU A 66 -25.86 -6.63 1.80
C GLU A 66 -25.53 -6.02 3.17
N LYS A 67 -26.44 -6.15 4.14
CA LYS A 67 -26.20 -5.71 5.54
C LYS A 67 -25.12 -6.55 6.23
N CYS A 68 -25.11 -7.87 6.02
CA CYS A 68 -24.05 -8.74 6.56
C CYS A 68 -22.70 -8.35 5.95
N ASP A 69 -22.63 -8.20 4.62
CA ASP A 69 -21.41 -7.84 3.89
C ASP A 69 -20.89 -6.47 4.35
N SER A 70 -21.76 -5.46 4.47
CA SER A 70 -21.39 -4.13 4.97
C SER A 70 -20.87 -4.16 6.41
N ARG A 71 -21.56 -4.86 7.33
CA ARG A 71 -21.14 -4.96 8.74
C ARG A 71 -19.83 -5.74 8.87
N GLY A 72 -19.70 -6.88 8.16
CA GLY A 72 -18.47 -7.65 8.12
C GLY A 72 -17.28 -6.83 7.65
N GLY A 73 -17.47 -6.03 6.59
CA GLY A 73 -16.46 -5.10 6.11
C GLY A 73 -16.05 -4.06 7.15
N LEU A 74 -17.00 -3.46 7.87
CA LEU A 74 -16.73 -2.48 8.93
C LEU A 74 -15.96 -3.09 10.10
N GLU A 75 -16.32 -4.31 10.54
CA GLU A 75 -15.60 -5.01 11.61
C GLU A 75 -14.17 -5.37 11.17
N ALA A 76 -13.99 -5.80 9.93
CA ALA A 76 -12.67 -6.06 9.37
C ALA A 76 -11.79 -4.79 9.36
N VAL A 77 -12.36 -3.63 9.01
CA VAL A 77 -11.66 -2.33 9.09
C VAL A 77 -11.29 -1.99 10.54
N ARG A 78 -12.23 -2.12 11.46
CA ARG A 78 -12.01 -1.83 12.89
C ARG A 78 -10.86 -2.66 13.47
N MET A 79 -10.75 -3.91 13.03
CA MET A 79 -9.72 -4.84 13.48
C MET A 79 -8.43 -4.75 12.64
N ASN A 80 -8.46 -4.06 11.52
CA ASN A 80 -7.39 -4.02 10.50
C ASN A 80 -6.87 -5.41 10.09
N LYS A 81 -7.78 -6.37 9.95
CA LYS A 81 -7.50 -7.76 9.57
C LYS A 81 -8.76 -8.43 8.99
N PRO A 82 -8.66 -9.61 8.37
CA PRO A 82 -9.83 -10.37 7.97
C PRO A 82 -10.77 -10.63 9.15
N TYR A 83 -12.07 -10.53 8.90
CA TYR A 83 -13.09 -10.81 9.89
C TYR A 83 -13.95 -11.99 9.46
N ILE A 84 -13.86 -13.10 10.20
CA ILE A 84 -14.61 -14.34 9.95
C ILE A 84 -15.86 -14.29 10.83
N TYR A 85 -17.04 -14.51 10.25
CA TYR A 85 -18.32 -14.39 10.94
C TYR A 85 -19.38 -15.33 10.36
N LEU A 86 -20.50 -15.46 11.04
CA LEU A 86 -21.70 -16.12 10.53
C LEU A 86 -22.68 -15.07 9.96
N CYS A 87 -23.11 -15.29 8.72
CA CYS A 87 -24.16 -14.48 8.13
C CYS A 87 -25.52 -14.76 8.78
N HIS A 88 -26.58 -14.10 8.33
CA HIS A 88 -27.93 -14.27 8.88
C HIS A 88 -28.55 -15.66 8.67
N TYR A 89 -27.96 -16.51 7.85
CA TYR A 89 -28.29 -17.94 7.69
C TYR A 89 -27.29 -18.88 8.33
N ASN A 90 -26.46 -18.43 9.25
CA ASN A 90 -25.41 -19.23 9.91
C ASN A 90 -24.39 -19.85 8.92
N ILE A 91 -24.21 -19.21 7.77
CA ILE A 91 -23.17 -19.57 6.80
C ILE A 91 -21.93 -18.75 7.09
N VAL A 92 -20.77 -19.37 7.06
CA VAL A 92 -19.48 -18.70 7.29
C VAL A 92 -19.12 -17.84 6.12
N ASP A 93 -18.88 -16.58 6.39
CA ASP A 93 -18.35 -15.56 5.49
C ASP A 93 -17.15 -14.86 6.11
N VAL A 94 -16.29 -14.33 5.26
CA VAL A 94 -15.09 -13.56 5.63
C VAL A 94 -15.11 -12.25 4.91
N ALA A 95 -14.92 -11.16 5.65
CA ALA A 95 -14.69 -9.85 5.08
C ALA A 95 -13.20 -9.50 5.14
N ILE A 96 -12.64 -9.13 3.99
CA ILE A 96 -11.26 -8.67 3.84
C ILE A 96 -11.33 -7.19 3.44
N PRO A 97 -10.89 -6.24 4.29
CA PRO A 97 -11.10 -4.83 4.02
C PRO A 97 -10.18 -4.32 2.91
N ILE A 98 -10.69 -3.42 2.06
CA ILE A 98 -9.91 -2.66 1.09
C ILE A 98 -9.84 -1.22 1.60
N ILE A 99 -8.65 -0.83 2.07
CA ILE A 99 -8.39 0.48 2.66
C ILE A 99 -7.37 1.23 1.78
N ILE A 100 -7.65 2.48 1.44
CA ILE A 100 -6.79 3.34 0.64
C ILE A 100 -6.72 4.71 1.29
N ASP A 101 -5.51 5.20 1.55
CA ASP A 101 -5.28 6.48 2.22
C ASP A 101 -6.15 6.60 3.49
N GLU A 102 -6.14 5.56 4.33
CA GLU A 102 -6.91 5.45 5.57
C GLU A 102 -8.44 5.46 5.37
N LYS A 103 -8.94 5.36 4.12
CA LYS A 103 -10.36 5.31 3.82
C LYS A 103 -10.81 3.91 3.46
N TYR A 104 -11.84 3.45 4.09
CA TYR A 104 -12.52 2.21 3.71
C TYR A 104 -13.35 2.45 2.45
N ILE A 105 -13.06 1.71 1.39
CA ILE A 105 -13.74 1.84 0.10
C ILE A 105 -14.55 0.61 -0.29
N GLY A 106 -14.32 -0.52 0.34
CA GLY A 106 -15.02 -1.77 0.09
C GLY A 106 -14.29 -2.97 0.70
N ALA A 107 -14.78 -4.15 0.44
CA ALA A 107 -14.20 -5.40 0.92
C ALA A 107 -14.23 -6.50 -0.15
N ILE A 108 -13.28 -7.42 -0.07
CA ILE A 108 -13.40 -8.73 -0.67
C ILE A 108 -14.18 -9.60 0.31
N MET A 109 -15.32 -10.14 -0.12
CA MET A 109 -16.08 -11.13 0.61
C MET A 109 -15.68 -12.51 0.10
N ALA A 110 -15.34 -13.42 1.01
CA ALA A 110 -15.01 -14.80 0.70
C ALA A 110 -15.76 -15.72 1.65
N GLY A 111 -16.47 -16.72 1.12
CA GLY A 111 -17.24 -17.55 2.02
C GLY A 111 -18.18 -18.50 1.34
N GLN A 112 -19.41 -18.55 1.87
CA GLN A 112 -20.47 -19.48 1.53
C GLN A 112 -20.04 -20.91 1.84
N VAL A 113 -19.44 -21.11 3.02
CA VAL A 113 -18.98 -22.41 3.50
C VAL A 113 -19.52 -22.72 4.89
N ARG A 114 -19.49 -23.98 5.28
CA ARG A 114 -19.71 -24.44 6.65
C ARG A 114 -18.38 -24.86 7.25
N ILE A 115 -18.27 -24.79 8.58
CA ILE A 115 -17.11 -25.31 9.29
C ILE A 115 -17.46 -26.71 9.80
N ASP A 116 -16.51 -27.63 9.71
CA ASP A 116 -16.65 -29.05 10.13
C ASP A 116 -16.69 -29.22 11.65
N ASP A 117 -16.12 -28.27 12.41
CA ASP A 117 -16.06 -28.31 13.87
C ASP A 117 -17.13 -27.39 14.51
N TYR A 118 -18.05 -27.99 15.25
CA TYR A 118 -19.11 -27.28 15.96
C TYR A 118 -18.55 -26.26 16.98
N LYS A 119 -17.47 -26.60 17.70
CA LYS A 119 -16.87 -25.72 18.69
C LYS A 119 -16.31 -24.43 18.06
N SER A 120 -15.70 -24.54 16.90
CA SER A 120 -15.21 -23.39 16.15
C SER A 120 -16.35 -22.53 15.62
N THR A 121 -17.46 -23.13 15.22
CA THR A 121 -18.66 -22.41 14.76
C THR A 121 -19.31 -21.61 15.90
N ASP A 122 -19.40 -22.19 17.11
CA ASP A 122 -19.96 -21.50 18.28
C ASP A 122 -19.15 -20.30 18.74
N MET A 123 -17.87 -20.19 18.37
CA MET A 123 -17.02 -19.04 18.68
C MET A 123 -17.20 -17.88 17.68
N LEU A 124 -17.88 -18.11 16.56
CA LEU A 124 -18.12 -17.09 15.55
C LEU A 124 -19.35 -16.25 15.88
N GLU A 125 -19.21 -14.95 15.71
CA GLU A 125 -20.33 -14.03 15.87
C GLU A 125 -21.30 -14.13 14.69
N GLN A 126 -22.59 -14.32 14.97
CA GLN A 126 -23.64 -14.08 13.98
C GLN A 126 -23.85 -12.58 13.84
N ILE A 127 -23.36 -12.02 12.73
CA ILE A 127 -23.26 -10.57 12.56
C ILE A 127 -24.62 -9.86 12.41
N LEU A 128 -25.65 -10.59 11.99
CA LEU A 128 -27.01 -10.07 11.84
C LEU A 128 -28.03 -11.14 12.17
N LYS A 129 -28.85 -10.90 13.19
CA LYS A 129 -30.01 -11.73 13.54
C LYS A 129 -31.24 -11.24 12.79
N VAL A 130 -31.89 -12.13 12.07
CA VAL A 130 -33.12 -11.86 11.35
C VAL A 130 -34.24 -12.67 12.00
N PRO A 131 -35.44 -12.10 12.23
CA PRO A 131 -36.57 -12.85 12.81
C PRO A 131 -36.92 -14.05 11.94
N ASP A 132 -37.21 -15.21 12.60
CA ASP A 132 -37.52 -16.48 11.92
C ASP A 132 -38.68 -16.35 10.92
N LYS A 133 -39.68 -15.55 11.22
CA LYS A 133 -40.81 -15.23 10.31
C LYS A 133 -40.40 -14.68 8.96
N VAL A 134 -39.19 -14.09 8.83
CA VAL A 134 -38.68 -13.56 7.57
C VAL A 134 -37.97 -14.67 6.79
N LEU A 135 -37.38 -15.62 7.50
CA LEU A 135 -36.61 -16.73 6.94
C LEU A 135 -37.51 -17.90 6.50
N GLU A 136 -38.72 -18.04 7.11
CA GLU A 136 -39.69 -19.10 6.87
C GLU A 136 -40.69 -18.77 5.75
N GLN A 137 -40.26 -18.10 4.65
CA GLN A 137 -41.16 -17.89 3.51
C GLN A 137 -41.34 -19.19 2.72
N ASP A 138 -42.55 -19.74 2.79
CA ASP A 138 -42.97 -21.12 2.52
C ASP A 138 -42.52 -21.77 1.19
N ASP A 139 -42.33 -21.02 0.12
CA ASP A 139 -41.98 -21.59 -1.20
C ASP A 139 -40.48 -21.83 -1.40
N ILE A 140 -39.62 -21.27 -0.58
CA ILE A 140 -38.17 -21.31 -0.73
C ILE A 140 -37.51 -22.21 0.34
N SER A 141 -38.17 -22.39 1.49
CA SER A 141 -37.64 -23.05 2.69
C SER A 141 -37.10 -24.48 2.42
N ASN A 142 -37.88 -25.29 1.71
CA ASN A 142 -37.48 -26.67 1.43
C ASN A 142 -36.22 -26.75 0.52
N LYS A 143 -36.12 -25.87 -0.47
CA LYS A 143 -34.94 -25.79 -1.35
C LYS A 143 -33.73 -25.24 -0.61
N LEU A 144 -33.93 -24.30 0.29
CA LEU A 144 -32.85 -23.73 1.11
C LEU A 144 -32.24 -24.81 2.02
N ASN A 145 -33.05 -25.64 2.64
CA ASN A 145 -32.55 -26.76 3.48
C ASN A 145 -31.72 -27.78 2.68
N GLU A 146 -32.15 -28.12 1.46
CA GLU A 146 -31.39 -29.00 0.56
C GLU A 146 -30.04 -28.33 0.20
N TYR A 147 -30.06 -27.11 -0.30
CA TYR A 147 -28.86 -26.37 -0.72
C TYR A 147 -27.94 -26.02 0.43
N TYR A 148 -28.44 -25.87 1.66
CA TYR A 148 -27.61 -25.66 2.83
C TYR A 148 -26.68 -26.85 3.10
N ASN A 149 -27.21 -28.09 2.92
CA ASN A 149 -26.42 -29.28 3.11
C ASN A 149 -25.37 -29.51 2.02
N ASP A 150 -25.59 -28.93 0.84
CA ASP A 150 -24.63 -28.98 -0.29
C ASP A 150 -23.50 -27.93 -0.17
N LEU A 151 -23.55 -27.02 0.80
CA LEU A 151 -22.49 -26.03 1.01
C LEU A 151 -21.15 -26.73 1.27
N PRO A 152 -20.05 -26.21 0.69
CA PRO A 152 -18.71 -26.72 0.99
C PRO A 152 -18.44 -26.71 2.49
N VAL A 153 -17.79 -27.75 2.98
CA VAL A 153 -17.37 -27.85 4.37
C VAL A 153 -15.85 -27.73 4.41
N LEU A 154 -15.35 -26.79 5.20
CA LEU A 154 -13.94 -26.54 5.41
C LEU A 154 -13.63 -26.55 6.91
N SER A 155 -12.36 -26.82 7.27
CA SER A 155 -11.89 -26.59 8.63
C SER A 155 -11.77 -25.09 8.92
N TYR A 156 -11.88 -24.69 10.19
CA TYR A 156 -11.64 -23.31 10.60
C TYR A 156 -10.26 -22.82 10.13
N LYS A 157 -9.25 -23.71 10.20
CA LYS A 157 -7.88 -23.40 9.79
C LYS A 157 -7.75 -23.09 8.29
N GLU A 158 -8.45 -23.85 7.43
CA GLU A 158 -8.47 -23.56 5.99
C GLU A 158 -9.12 -22.20 5.70
N VAL A 159 -10.20 -21.86 6.40
CA VAL A 159 -10.86 -20.57 6.28
C VAL A 159 -9.94 -19.45 6.74
N GLU A 160 -9.27 -19.61 7.88
CA GLU A 160 -8.30 -18.62 8.42
C GLU A 160 -7.11 -18.40 7.48
N ASP A 161 -6.48 -19.48 7.01
CA ASP A 161 -5.33 -19.40 6.10
C ASP A 161 -5.72 -18.75 4.75
N THR A 162 -6.89 -19.13 4.21
CA THR A 162 -7.45 -18.49 3.01
C THR A 162 -7.69 -17.00 3.22
N SER A 163 -8.25 -16.64 4.36
CA SER A 163 -8.53 -15.24 4.73
C SER A 163 -7.27 -14.41 4.80
N ASN A 164 -6.23 -14.93 5.44
CA ASN A 164 -4.94 -14.27 5.55
C ASN A 164 -4.24 -14.16 4.18
N MET A 165 -4.31 -15.19 3.34
CA MET A 165 -3.79 -15.15 1.97
C MET A 165 -4.50 -14.06 1.14
N LEU A 166 -5.82 -14.00 1.18
CA LEU A 166 -6.59 -13.00 0.45
C LEU A 166 -6.31 -11.57 0.96
N PHE A 167 -6.09 -11.41 2.27
CA PHE A 167 -5.74 -10.12 2.85
C PHE A 167 -4.37 -9.62 2.36
N LEU A 168 -3.36 -10.49 2.38
CA LEU A 168 -2.04 -10.15 1.86
C LEU A 168 -2.08 -9.83 0.36
N LEU A 169 -2.83 -10.62 -0.41
CA LEU A 169 -3.00 -10.39 -1.85
C LEU A 169 -3.74 -9.07 -2.13
N SER A 170 -4.80 -8.77 -1.36
CA SER A 170 -5.55 -7.52 -1.47
C SER A 170 -4.65 -6.31 -1.22
N ASN A 171 -3.88 -6.33 -0.15
CA ASN A 171 -2.95 -5.25 0.18
C ASN A 171 -1.89 -5.06 -0.90
N TYR A 172 -1.31 -6.16 -1.40
CA TYR A 172 -0.35 -6.11 -2.50
C TYR A 172 -0.94 -5.48 -3.77
N ILE A 173 -2.16 -5.88 -4.17
CA ILE A 173 -2.83 -5.32 -5.36
C ILE A 173 -3.13 -3.83 -5.19
N VAL A 174 -3.59 -3.43 -4.01
CA VAL A 174 -3.87 -2.03 -3.70
C VAL A 174 -2.59 -1.19 -3.76
N GLU A 175 -1.52 -1.66 -3.14
CA GLU A 175 -0.22 -0.99 -3.14
C GLU A 175 0.33 -0.82 -4.56
N GLU A 176 0.32 -1.87 -5.38
CA GLU A 176 0.75 -1.81 -6.78
C GLU A 176 -0.12 -0.86 -7.61
N ALA A 177 -1.44 -0.83 -7.38
CA ALA A 177 -2.33 0.09 -8.08
C ALA A 177 -2.08 1.56 -7.70
N LEU A 178 -1.80 1.85 -6.42
CA LEU A 178 -1.45 3.19 -5.94
C LEU A 178 -0.11 3.65 -6.51
N ASN A 179 0.90 2.78 -6.50
CA ASN A 179 2.22 3.05 -7.10
C ASN A 179 2.09 3.38 -8.59
N LYS A 180 1.27 2.62 -9.32
CA LYS A 180 0.99 2.89 -10.74
C LYS A 180 0.34 4.24 -10.95
N ASN A 181 -0.68 4.59 -10.16
CA ASN A 181 -1.37 5.87 -10.28
C ASN A 181 -0.46 7.05 -9.95
N LEU A 182 0.39 6.92 -8.92
CA LEU A 182 1.40 7.93 -8.59
C LEU A 182 2.36 8.17 -9.75
N ILE A 183 2.84 7.10 -10.40
CA ILE A 183 3.73 7.21 -11.56
C ILE A 183 3.02 7.94 -12.71
N LEU A 184 1.74 7.63 -12.98
CA LEU A 184 0.97 8.30 -14.03
C LEU A 184 0.75 9.80 -13.73
N GLU A 185 0.44 10.15 -12.47
CA GLU A 185 0.33 11.56 -12.07
C GLU A 185 1.64 12.32 -12.21
N MET A 186 2.75 11.70 -11.80
CA MET A 186 4.09 12.29 -11.98
C MET A 186 4.41 12.51 -13.46
N TYR A 187 4.09 11.52 -14.30
CA TYR A 187 4.25 11.63 -15.75
C TYR A 187 3.43 12.78 -16.33
N GLU A 188 2.13 12.87 -16.03
CA GLU A 188 1.26 13.94 -16.50
C GLU A 188 1.74 15.33 -16.06
N LYS A 189 2.22 15.48 -14.82
CA LYS A 189 2.80 16.72 -14.32
C LYS A 189 4.09 17.09 -15.07
N THR A 190 4.89 16.09 -15.39
CA THR A 190 6.15 16.27 -16.15
C THR A 190 5.88 16.73 -17.57
N MET A 191 4.90 16.12 -18.24
CA MET A 191 4.46 16.48 -19.60
C MET A 191 3.88 17.90 -19.67
N LYS A 192 3.00 18.27 -18.71
CA LYS A 192 2.43 19.64 -18.64
C LYS A 192 3.47 20.72 -18.42
N ASN A 193 4.63 20.36 -17.89
CA ASN A 193 5.75 21.28 -17.66
C ASN A 193 6.76 21.36 -18.86
N GLY A 194 6.39 20.87 -20.03
CA GLY A 194 7.15 21.06 -21.27
C GLY A 194 8.38 20.16 -21.42
N ILE A 195 8.41 19.00 -20.76
CA ILE A 195 9.41 17.98 -21.00
C ILE A 195 8.85 17.06 -22.10
N GLU A 196 9.44 17.11 -23.31
CA GLU A 196 9.10 16.16 -24.39
C GLU A 196 9.60 14.76 -24.01
N ILE A 197 8.67 13.86 -23.72
CA ILE A 197 8.90 12.42 -23.65
C ILE A 197 8.20 11.82 -24.87
N ASP A 198 8.91 10.97 -25.61
CA ASP A 198 8.43 10.40 -26.87
C ASP A 198 7.10 9.64 -26.68
N ASN A 199 6.03 10.13 -27.31
CA ASN A 199 4.67 9.62 -27.23
C ASN A 199 4.46 8.19 -27.77
N LYS A 200 5.49 7.56 -28.33
CA LYS A 200 5.38 6.21 -28.91
C LYS A 200 5.36 5.09 -27.88
N THR A 201 5.73 5.36 -26.63
CA THR A 201 5.95 4.33 -25.60
C THR A 201 4.67 3.94 -24.83
N PHE A 202 3.56 4.70 -24.96
CA PHE A 202 2.41 4.59 -24.06
C PHE A 202 1.26 3.69 -24.51
N ASN A 203 1.29 3.11 -25.73
CA ASN A 203 0.15 2.36 -26.29
C ASN A 203 0.09 0.86 -25.93
N GLY A 204 0.82 0.40 -24.93
CA GLY A 204 0.75 -1.00 -24.52
C GLY A 204 1.17 -1.21 -23.06
N TYR A 205 0.20 -1.23 -22.16
CA TYR A 205 0.42 -1.46 -20.73
C TYR A 205 0.87 -2.91 -20.44
N SER A 206 2.15 -3.16 -20.54
CA SER A 206 2.79 -4.36 -19.99
C SER A 206 3.67 -3.97 -18.79
N ILE A 207 3.90 -4.88 -17.84
CA ILE A 207 4.77 -4.68 -16.68
C ILE A 207 6.16 -4.16 -17.09
N LYS A 208 6.70 -4.61 -18.24
CA LYS A 208 7.95 -4.09 -18.81
C LYS A 208 7.91 -2.59 -19.15
N ASN A 209 6.74 -2.07 -19.53
CA ASN A 209 6.59 -0.64 -19.84
C ASN A 209 6.56 0.24 -18.57
N ILE A 210 6.05 -0.28 -17.45
CA ILE A 210 6.06 0.45 -16.16
C ILE A 210 7.48 0.63 -15.65
N GLU A 211 8.35 -0.38 -15.76
CA GLU A 211 9.77 -0.27 -15.39
C GLU A 211 10.51 0.70 -16.30
N ASN A 212 10.24 0.70 -17.61
CA ASN A 212 10.82 1.66 -18.53
C ASN A 212 10.34 3.09 -18.23
N VAL A 213 9.04 3.28 -17.93
CA VAL A 213 8.48 4.58 -17.53
C VAL A 213 9.08 5.04 -16.18
N LYS A 214 9.23 4.15 -15.20
CA LYS A 214 9.94 4.45 -13.94
C LYS A 214 11.37 4.92 -14.23
N LYS A 215 12.07 4.25 -15.13
CA LYS A 215 13.45 4.58 -15.53
C LYS A 215 13.52 5.90 -16.29
N GLU A 216 12.59 6.17 -17.21
CA GLU A 216 12.53 7.43 -17.97
C GLU A 216 12.14 8.63 -17.09
N ILE A 217 11.15 8.46 -16.19
CA ILE A 217 10.79 9.48 -15.20
C ILE A 217 11.96 9.71 -14.24
N SER A 218 12.61 8.65 -13.76
CA SER A 218 13.80 8.75 -12.94
C SER A 218 14.92 9.50 -13.66
N ASN A 219 15.20 9.17 -14.91
CA ASN A 219 16.22 9.86 -15.72
C ASN A 219 15.83 11.32 -16.01
N ALA A 220 14.56 11.62 -16.30
CA ALA A 220 14.08 12.97 -16.54
C ALA A 220 14.09 13.83 -15.25
N ILE A 221 13.77 13.22 -14.11
CA ILE A 221 13.91 13.87 -12.80
C ILE A 221 15.38 14.10 -12.49
N VAL A 222 16.23 13.10 -12.67
CA VAL A 222 17.67 13.17 -12.42
C VAL A 222 18.33 14.21 -13.34
N SER A 223 18.04 14.21 -14.65
CA SER A 223 18.60 15.21 -15.58
C SER A 223 18.17 16.65 -15.22
N ARG A 224 16.95 16.83 -14.71
CA ARG A 224 16.46 18.13 -14.25
C ARG A 224 17.05 18.53 -12.89
N TYR A 225 17.27 17.56 -11.99
CA TYR A 225 17.98 17.81 -10.73
C TYR A 225 19.45 18.16 -10.98
N ILE A 226 20.14 17.50 -11.92
CA ILE A 226 21.54 17.80 -12.25
C ILE A 226 21.69 19.23 -12.84
N THR A 227 20.73 19.70 -13.64
CA THR A 227 20.74 21.08 -14.18
C THR A 227 20.23 22.14 -13.19
N TYR A 228 19.47 21.74 -12.16
CA TYR A 228 18.84 22.63 -11.20
C TYR A 228 19.54 22.65 -9.82
N ASP A 229 20.38 21.63 -9.53
CA ASP A 229 20.92 21.32 -8.21
C ASP A 229 22.04 22.27 -7.72
N ASN A 230 22.54 23.17 -8.58
CA ASN A 230 23.53 24.16 -8.13
C ASN A 230 22.94 25.46 -7.58
N LYS A 231 21.59 25.65 -7.56
CA LYS A 231 20.98 26.88 -7.04
C LYS A 231 19.68 26.76 -6.22
N LYS A 232 19.01 25.61 -6.16
CA LYS A 232 17.64 25.53 -5.59
C LYS A 232 17.39 24.61 -4.40
N ASP A 233 18.26 23.66 -4.08
CA ASP A 233 18.06 22.80 -2.88
C ASP A 233 18.03 23.58 -1.56
N VAL A 234 18.51 24.81 -1.56
CA VAL A 234 18.55 25.69 -0.40
C VAL A 234 17.28 26.56 -0.27
N GLU A 235 16.56 26.79 -1.36
CA GLU A 235 15.38 27.70 -1.34
C GLU A 235 14.06 27.02 -0.98
N GLU A 236 13.95 25.68 -1.06
CA GLU A 236 12.69 24.96 -0.76
C GLU A 236 12.54 24.48 0.69
N ILE A 237 13.61 24.41 1.47
CA ILE A 237 13.50 24.11 2.89
C ILE A 237 13.10 25.41 3.60
N LYS A 238 11.80 25.55 3.91
CA LYS A 238 11.28 26.68 4.72
C LYS A 238 11.80 26.58 6.15
N VAL A 239 13.04 26.97 6.37
CA VAL A 239 13.63 27.11 7.70
C VAL A 239 13.67 28.57 8.12
N SER A 240 13.72 28.81 9.42
CA SER A 240 13.90 30.15 9.99
C SER A 240 15.22 30.77 9.49
N LYS A 241 15.27 32.11 9.50
CA LYS A 241 16.50 32.86 9.19
C LYS A 241 17.69 32.40 10.05
N THR A 242 17.41 31.88 11.23
CA THR A 242 18.43 31.40 12.18
C THR A 242 19.09 30.09 11.69
N LEU A 243 18.35 29.16 11.11
CA LEU A 243 18.91 27.87 10.63
C LEU A 243 19.44 27.95 9.20
N LYS A 244 19.04 28.94 8.43
CA LYS A 244 19.42 29.10 7.02
C LYS A 244 20.93 28.98 6.77
N PRO A 245 21.83 29.64 7.54
CA PRO A 245 23.27 29.52 7.35
C PRO A 245 23.80 28.09 7.53
N ALA A 246 23.23 27.33 8.46
CA ALA A 246 23.62 25.92 8.67
C ALA A 246 23.20 25.05 7.51
N ILE A 247 21.97 25.22 7.01
CA ILE A 247 21.47 24.46 5.85
C ILE A 247 22.30 24.77 4.62
N GLU A 248 22.56 26.04 4.31
CA GLU A 248 23.41 26.43 3.18
C GLU A 248 24.82 25.84 3.29
N TYR A 249 25.41 25.85 4.49
CA TYR A 249 26.71 25.26 4.74
C TYR A 249 26.72 23.75 4.49
N ILE A 250 25.72 23.01 4.97
CA ILE A 250 25.60 21.56 4.80
C ILE A 250 25.60 21.18 3.32
N TYR A 251 24.83 21.89 2.49
CA TYR A 251 24.72 21.57 1.07
C TYR A 251 25.97 21.97 0.27
N ASN A 252 26.69 23.00 0.68
CA ASN A 252 27.88 23.49 0.00
C ASN A 252 29.17 22.74 0.40
N ASN A 253 29.14 21.96 1.51
CA ASN A 253 30.34 21.30 2.03
C ASN A 253 30.10 19.81 2.28
N LYS A 254 29.72 19.07 1.20
CA LYS A 254 29.33 17.65 1.26
C LYS A 254 30.46 16.73 1.76
N SER A 255 31.71 17.09 1.44
CA SER A 255 32.91 16.33 1.80
C SER A 255 33.40 16.55 3.23
N GLU A 256 32.79 17.48 3.98
CA GLU A 256 33.21 17.74 5.33
C GLU A 256 32.51 16.88 6.38
N ASN A 257 33.20 16.66 7.50
CA ASN A 257 32.56 16.11 8.71
C ASN A 257 31.78 17.20 9.41
N ILE A 258 30.45 17.25 9.15
CA ILE A 258 29.54 18.28 9.61
C ILE A 258 29.14 18.03 11.06
N SER A 259 29.70 18.78 12.00
CA SER A 259 29.38 18.69 13.43
C SER A 259 28.28 19.67 13.85
N MET A 260 27.47 19.25 14.82
CA MET A 260 26.41 20.08 15.38
C MET A 260 26.96 21.36 16.03
N ASP A 261 28.12 21.28 16.69
CA ASP A 261 28.78 22.44 17.31
C ASP A 261 29.21 23.48 16.28
N LYS A 262 29.74 23.04 15.13
CA LYS A 262 30.11 23.94 14.03
C LYS A 262 28.87 24.63 13.48
N MET A 263 27.77 23.93 13.31
CA MET A 263 26.50 24.48 12.80
C MET A 263 25.87 25.47 13.79
N ALA A 264 25.88 25.14 15.07
CA ALA A 264 25.41 26.05 16.13
C ALA A 264 26.20 27.38 16.17
N LYS A 265 27.52 27.29 16.08
CA LYS A 265 28.40 28.47 15.99
C LYS A 265 28.11 29.31 14.74
N LEU A 266 27.90 28.66 13.60
CA LEU A 266 27.56 29.33 12.33
C LEU A 266 26.22 30.10 12.43
N CYS A 267 25.28 29.53 13.18
CA CYS A 267 23.98 30.13 13.44
C CYS A 267 23.99 31.13 14.63
N HIS A 268 25.12 31.37 15.27
CA HIS A 268 25.29 32.25 16.47
C HIS A 268 24.38 31.84 17.64
N VAL A 269 24.18 30.56 17.86
CA VAL A 269 23.35 30.02 18.95
C VAL A 269 24.09 28.91 19.74
N SER A 270 23.58 28.61 20.95
CA SER A 270 24.12 27.47 21.70
C SER A 270 23.76 26.13 21.02
N THR A 271 24.60 25.10 21.18
CA THR A 271 24.38 23.75 20.63
C THR A 271 23.05 23.16 21.08
N SER A 272 22.68 23.40 22.35
CA SER A 272 21.39 22.91 22.89
C SER A 272 20.17 23.61 22.25
N TYR A 273 20.29 24.91 21.99
CA TYR A 273 19.22 25.63 21.29
C TYR A 273 19.14 25.22 19.82
N PHE A 274 20.28 25.11 19.15
CA PHE A 274 20.36 24.64 17.76
C PHE A 274 19.70 23.27 17.62
N SER A 275 20.04 22.32 18.48
CA SER A 275 19.48 20.95 18.44
C SER A 275 17.95 20.93 18.54
N ARG A 276 17.39 21.73 19.47
CA ARG A 276 15.92 21.83 19.64
C ARG A 276 15.25 22.52 18.46
N LEU A 277 15.83 23.62 17.99
CA LEU A 277 15.31 24.39 16.87
C LEU A 277 15.35 23.57 15.58
N PHE A 278 16.47 22.89 15.33
CA PHE A 278 16.64 22.02 14.18
C PHE A 278 15.62 20.88 14.18
N SER A 279 15.47 20.15 15.28
CA SER A 279 14.48 19.07 15.39
C SER A 279 13.04 19.56 15.25
N LYS A 280 12.74 20.77 15.74
CA LYS A 280 11.41 21.37 15.61
C LYS A 280 11.07 21.75 14.16
N GLU A 281 12.02 22.32 13.42
CA GLU A 281 11.77 22.83 12.06
C GLU A 281 11.95 21.77 10.99
N ILE A 282 12.91 20.86 11.15
CA ILE A 282 13.20 19.77 10.19
C ILE A 282 12.38 18.51 10.47
N GLY A 283 11.87 18.35 11.71
CA GLY A 283 11.09 17.17 12.10
C GLY A 283 11.91 15.95 12.57
N GLU A 284 13.26 16.04 12.51
CA GLU A 284 14.15 14.98 12.97
C GLU A 284 15.45 15.54 13.58
N ASN A 285 16.18 14.72 14.34
CA ASN A 285 17.42 15.17 14.94
C ASN A 285 18.54 15.36 13.90
N PHE A 286 19.48 16.28 14.20
CA PHE A 286 20.56 16.67 13.32
C PHE A 286 21.41 15.52 12.79
N SER A 287 21.81 14.59 13.66
CA SER A 287 22.65 13.45 13.27
C SER A 287 21.92 12.49 12.29
N THR A 288 20.63 12.27 12.51
CA THR A 288 19.79 11.46 11.63
C THR A 288 19.64 12.15 10.26
N TYR A 289 19.36 13.43 10.25
CA TYR A 289 19.25 14.22 9.02
C TYR A 289 20.52 14.17 8.19
N ILE A 290 21.69 14.47 8.80
CA ILE A 290 23.00 14.41 8.11
C ILE A 290 23.29 13.00 7.58
N SER A 291 23.00 11.96 8.37
CA SER A 291 23.21 10.59 7.94
C SER A 291 22.36 10.26 6.71
N LYS A 292 21.07 10.56 6.71
CA LYS A 292 20.16 10.33 5.58
C LYS A 292 20.60 11.12 4.35
N LEU A 293 21.00 12.38 4.52
CA LEU A 293 21.42 13.25 3.44
C LEU A 293 22.72 12.74 2.79
N LYS A 294 23.71 12.32 3.57
CA LYS A 294 24.95 11.70 3.08
C LYS A 294 24.65 10.37 2.34
N ILE A 295 23.69 9.56 2.80
CA ILE A 295 23.28 8.35 2.09
C ILE A 295 22.58 8.68 0.78
N LYS A 296 21.74 9.73 0.72
CA LYS A 296 21.15 10.22 -0.52
C LYS A 296 22.24 10.60 -1.54
N TRP A 297 23.25 11.34 -1.12
CA TRP A 297 24.39 11.70 -1.97
C TRP A 297 25.23 10.48 -2.38
N ALA A 298 25.44 9.52 -1.46
CA ALA A 298 26.15 8.28 -1.77
C ALA A 298 25.45 7.46 -2.86
N LYS A 299 24.13 7.41 -2.85
CA LYS A 299 23.35 6.73 -3.89
C LYS A 299 23.60 7.39 -5.26
N ALA A 300 23.52 8.70 -5.34
CA ALA A 300 23.80 9.43 -6.57
C ALA A 300 25.23 9.12 -7.09
N LEU A 301 26.24 9.16 -6.24
CA LEU A 301 27.61 8.82 -6.63
C LEU A 301 27.75 7.35 -7.06
N LEU A 302 27.07 6.41 -6.42
CA LEU A 302 27.07 4.99 -6.81
C LEU A 302 26.41 4.76 -8.19
N GLU A 303 25.40 5.56 -8.52
CA GLU A 303 24.61 5.47 -9.74
C GLU A 303 25.30 6.18 -10.91
N GLU A 304 25.92 7.34 -10.66
CA GLU A 304 26.42 8.25 -11.70
C GLU A 304 27.92 8.11 -11.97
N THR A 305 28.67 7.45 -11.08
CA THR A 305 30.13 7.41 -11.17
C THR A 305 30.70 5.99 -11.09
N GLU A 306 31.95 5.83 -11.54
CA GLU A 306 32.72 4.60 -11.37
C GLU A 306 33.52 4.57 -10.05
N MET A 307 33.32 5.56 -9.15
CA MET A 307 34.02 5.64 -7.87
C MET A 307 33.89 4.35 -7.06
N THR A 308 34.97 3.99 -6.40
CA THR A 308 34.99 2.87 -5.44
C THR A 308 34.21 3.27 -4.16
N ILE A 309 33.84 2.27 -3.38
CA ILE A 309 33.14 2.50 -2.09
C ILE A 309 33.98 3.35 -1.14
N ASN A 310 35.31 3.19 -1.15
CA ASN A 310 36.23 3.98 -0.33
C ASN A 310 36.29 5.43 -0.80
N GLU A 311 36.42 5.68 -2.10
CA GLU A 311 36.40 7.02 -2.67
C GLU A 311 35.10 7.76 -2.37
N ILE A 312 33.94 7.08 -2.46
CA ILE A 312 32.63 7.67 -2.10
C ILE A 312 32.58 8.00 -0.60
N SER A 313 33.11 7.13 0.25
CA SER A 313 33.20 7.37 1.68
C SER A 313 34.01 8.63 2.00
N ASP A 314 35.15 8.78 1.36
CA ASP A 314 36.07 9.92 1.54
C ASP A 314 35.45 11.20 0.96
N GLU A 315 34.86 11.14 -0.24
CA GLU A 315 34.15 12.26 -0.88
C GLU A 315 33.00 12.81 -0.04
N LEU A 316 32.34 11.94 0.72
CA LEU A 316 31.26 12.33 1.61
C LEU A 316 31.71 12.64 3.04
N GLY A 317 33.03 12.66 3.30
CA GLY A 317 33.62 13.04 4.58
C GLY A 317 33.24 12.07 5.72
N PHE A 318 33.18 10.78 5.46
CA PHE A 318 33.14 9.77 6.50
C PHE A 318 34.55 9.50 7.03
N SER A 319 34.71 9.40 8.34
CA SER A 319 36.00 9.11 8.97
C SER A 319 36.57 7.74 8.64
N GLU A 320 35.68 6.78 8.35
CA GLU A 320 36.02 5.40 8.02
C GLU A 320 35.00 4.80 7.06
N SER A 321 35.49 4.12 6.02
CA SER A 321 34.61 3.43 5.06
C SER A 321 33.77 2.32 5.69
N GLY A 322 34.26 1.69 6.74
CA GLY A 322 33.48 0.71 7.52
C GLY A 322 32.22 1.33 8.18
N TYR A 323 32.36 2.54 8.71
CA TYR A 323 31.23 3.28 9.28
C TYR A 323 30.24 3.70 8.19
N PHE A 324 30.71 4.18 7.05
CA PHE A 324 29.87 4.47 5.88
C PHE A 324 29.06 3.24 5.45
N ILE A 325 29.70 2.08 5.26
CA ILE A 325 29.03 0.82 4.87
C ILE A 325 27.93 0.45 5.88
N LYS A 326 28.21 0.58 7.18
CA LYS A 326 27.24 0.29 8.25
C LYS A 326 26.02 1.22 8.20
N ILE A 327 26.25 2.52 8.02
CA ILE A 327 25.19 3.53 7.93
C ILE A 327 24.38 3.35 6.65
N PHE A 328 25.02 3.13 5.50
CA PHE A 328 24.34 2.86 4.24
C PHE A 328 23.44 1.63 4.35
N LYS A 329 23.96 0.51 4.90
CA LYS A 329 23.15 -0.70 5.12
C LYS A 329 21.98 -0.47 6.07
N LYS A 330 22.16 0.39 7.09
CA LYS A 330 21.09 0.74 8.03
C LYS A 330 19.89 1.42 7.33
N TYR A 331 20.15 2.31 6.36
CA TYR A 331 19.11 3.10 5.70
C TYR A 331 18.58 2.45 4.42
N GLU A 332 19.43 1.73 3.66
CA GLU A 332 19.05 1.14 2.37
C GLU A 332 18.81 -0.39 2.44
N GLY A 333 19.01 -1.01 3.60
CA GLY A 333 18.82 -2.46 3.80
C GLY A 333 19.94 -3.34 3.22
N VAL A 334 20.74 -2.81 2.27
CA VAL A 334 21.83 -3.51 1.57
C VAL A 334 23.15 -2.76 1.68
N THR A 335 24.27 -3.44 1.44
CA THR A 335 25.59 -2.77 1.42
C THR A 335 25.76 -1.93 0.14
N PRO A 336 26.60 -0.86 0.15
CA PRO A 336 26.86 -0.05 -1.04
C PRO A 336 27.37 -0.87 -2.23
N ASN A 337 28.18 -1.88 -1.98
CA ASN A 337 28.71 -2.77 -3.02
C ASN A 337 27.59 -3.61 -3.67
N LEU A 338 26.69 -4.15 -2.85
CA LEU A 338 25.53 -4.89 -3.36
C LEU A 338 24.57 -3.96 -4.10
N TYR A 339 24.35 -2.74 -3.59
CA TYR A 339 23.56 -1.71 -4.24
C TYR A 339 24.12 -1.40 -5.64
N LYS A 340 25.44 -1.10 -5.76
CA LYS A 340 26.13 -0.83 -7.04
C LYS A 340 26.03 -2.01 -8.03
N LYS A 341 26.12 -3.25 -7.53
CA LYS A 341 26.00 -4.46 -8.36
C LYS A 341 24.60 -4.67 -8.94
N HIS A 342 23.56 -4.23 -8.25
CA HIS A 342 22.17 -4.35 -8.74
C HIS A 342 21.76 -3.22 -9.69
N LEU A 343 22.55 -2.16 -9.80
CA LEU A 343 22.34 -1.07 -10.77
C LEU A 343 22.87 -1.42 -12.18
N ARG A 344 23.76 -2.40 -12.26
CA ARG A 344 24.34 -2.95 -13.50
C ARG A 344 23.63 -4.24 -13.91
#